data_25968c0ea8e77073154400fbb2fae522
#
_entry.id   25968c0ea8e77073154400fbb2fae522
#
_cell.length_a   1.000
_cell.length_b   1.000
_cell.length_c   1.000
_cell.angle_alpha   90.00
_cell.angle_beta   90.00
_cell.angle_gamma   90.00
#
_symmetry.space_group_name_H-M   'P 1'
#
loop_
_entity.id
_entity.type
_entity.pdbx_description
1 polymer ?
#
loop_
_entity_poly.entity_id
_entity_poly.type
_entity_poly.pdbx_seq_one_letter_code
_entity_poly.pdbx_strand_id
1 'polypeptide(L)'
;TIRMLTSTYQSVTQPEALDVLLQLPCVETRVQMGTVGLHAKFWWFHGESGAECWAGSSNLSKGGLATNIEWNVRRIDSAVIQETRHQFERLWNRDDVRELDDLLIRLYRKSYLENAVANLVRPAVAEVPCDSVSPNESQREALMCLAELRGRVSVEQR
;
A
#
# COMPACT_ATOMS: atom_id res chain seq x y z
N THR A 1 -12.06 17.65 4.41
CA THR A 1 -11.43 16.66 5.29
C THR A 1 -10.78 15.59 4.43
N ILE A 2 -9.57 15.20 4.78
CA ILE A 2 -8.82 14.11 4.15
C ILE A 2 -8.78 12.95 5.15
N ARG A 3 -9.04 11.74 4.69
CA ARG A 3 -8.83 10.52 5.49
C ARG A 3 -7.65 9.75 4.90
N MET A 4 -6.71 9.38 5.75
CA MET A 4 -5.49 8.68 5.35
C MET A 4 -5.33 7.39 6.15
N LEU A 5 -5.15 6.28 5.46
CA LEU A 5 -4.80 4.99 6.04
C LEU A 5 -3.37 4.62 5.64
N THR A 6 -2.52 4.40 6.62
CA THR A 6 -1.15 3.94 6.44
C THR A 6 -0.87 2.69 7.29
N SER A 7 0.34 2.19 7.28
CA SER A 7 0.73 0.98 8.01
C SER A 7 2.12 1.10 8.62
N THR A 8 2.33 0.42 9.74
CA THR A 8 3.66 0.22 10.34
C THR A 8 4.38 -1.02 9.78
N TYR A 9 3.78 -1.71 8.83
CA TYR A 9 4.31 -2.95 8.27
C TYR A 9 5.72 -2.76 7.70
N GLN A 10 6.62 -3.66 8.05
CA GLN A 10 8.04 -3.65 7.67
C GLN A 10 8.80 -2.36 8.02
N SER A 11 8.27 -1.51 8.88
CA SER A 11 8.89 -0.23 9.27
C SER A 11 9.22 0.67 8.06
N VAL A 12 8.40 0.65 7.01
CA VAL A 12 8.58 1.49 5.81
C VAL A 12 8.12 2.92 6.06
N THR A 13 7.03 3.10 6.81
CA THR A 13 6.52 4.43 7.17
C THR A 13 7.46 5.07 8.18
N GLN A 14 7.97 6.24 7.88
CA GLN A 14 8.85 6.99 8.80
C GLN A 14 8.04 7.59 9.95
N PRO A 15 8.47 7.45 11.21
CA PRO A 15 7.78 8.06 12.35
C PRO A 15 7.61 9.59 12.23
N GLU A 16 8.57 10.28 11.61
CA GLU A 16 8.52 11.72 11.35
C GLU A 16 7.39 12.11 10.40
N ALA A 17 7.05 11.23 9.45
CA ALA A 17 5.89 11.46 8.56
C ALA A 17 4.57 11.36 9.35
N LEU A 18 4.50 10.49 10.35
CA LEU A 18 3.33 10.38 11.24
C LEU A 18 3.20 11.62 12.14
N ASP A 19 4.31 12.18 12.65
CA ASP A 19 4.29 13.44 13.40
C ASP A 19 3.69 14.59 12.55
N VAL A 20 4.09 14.68 11.29
CA VAL A 20 3.55 15.70 10.36
C VAL A 20 2.06 15.49 10.14
N LEU A 21 1.63 14.26 9.89
CA LEU A 21 0.21 13.94 9.65
C LEU A 21 -0.67 14.26 10.88
N LEU A 22 -0.17 14.00 12.09
CA LEU A 22 -0.88 14.30 13.33
C LEU A 22 -1.11 15.82 13.53
N GLN A 23 -0.22 16.65 13.00
CA GLN A 23 -0.30 18.12 13.12
C GLN A 23 -1.22 18.76 12.07
N LEU A 24 -1.66 18.03 11.05
CA LEU A 24 -2.50 18.58 9.99
C LEU A 24 -3.99 18.59 10.39
N PRO A 25 -4.60 19.76 10.62
CA PRO A 25 -5.96 19.85 11.20
C PRO A 25 -7.07 19.34 10.29
N CYS A 26 -6.80 19.18 8.99
CA CYS A 26 -7.77 18.71 8.00
C CYS A 26 -7.60 17.23 7.64
N VAL A 27 -6.64 16.53 8.27
CA VAL A 27 -6.31 15.13 7.98
C VAL A 27 -6.66 14.26 9.18
N GLU A 28 -7.54 13.29 8.96
CA GLU A 28 -7.80 12.19 9.88
C GLU A 28 -6.94 11.00 9.44
N THR A 29 -6.00 10.58 10.29
CA THR A 29 -5.08 9.49 9.97
C THR A 29 -5.36 8.29 10.84
N ARG A 30 -5.44 7.12 10.23
CA ARG A 30 -5.41 5.83 10.92
C ARG A 30 -4.23 4.98 10.45
N VAL A 31 -3.77 4.14 11.36
CA VAL A 31 -2.58 3.30 11.15
C VAL A 31 -2.96 1.85 11.35
N GLN A 32 -2.71 1.05 10.36
CA GLN A 32 -2.85 -0.41 10.43
C GLN A 32 -1.62 -0.98 11.15
N MET A 33 -1.88 -1.68 12.26
CA MET A 33 -0.85 -2.24 13.15
C MET A 33 -0.68 -3.75 13.00
N GLY A 34 -1.42 -4.38 12.10
CA GLY A 34 -1.43 -5.83 11.92
C GLY A 34 -0.20 -6.38 11.20
N THR A 35 -0.07 -7.70 11.22
CA THR A 35 0.97 -8.45 10.53
C THR A 35 0.74 -8.56 9.02
N VAL A 36 -0.50 -8.35 8.58
CA VAL A 36 -0.85 -8.33 7.16
C VAL A 36 -0.48 -6.97 6.58
N GLY A 37 0.41 -6.96 5.58
CA GLY A 37 0.90 -5.72 4.99
C GLY A 37 -0.19 -4.98 4.21
N LEU A 38 -0.37 -3.69 4.53
CA LEU A 38 -1.10 -2.76 3.67
C LEU A 38 -0.15 -2.22 2.61
N HIS A 39 -0.28 -2.69 1.38
CA HIS A 39 0.56 -2.28 0.26
C HIS A 39 -0.22 -1.58 -0.86
N ALA A 40 -1.47 -1.21 -0.61
CA ALA A 40 -2.30 -0.47 -1.55
C ALA A 40 -1.79 0.97 -1.72
N LYS A 41 -1.74 1.43 -2.97
CA LYS A 41 -1.51 2.82 -3.35
C LYS A 41 -2.75 3.27 -4.07
N PHE A 42 -3.62 3.92 -3.33
CA PHE A 42 -4.94 4.28 -3.78
C PHE A 42 -5.30 5.69 -3.32
N TRP A 43 -5.86 6.49 -4.23
CA TRP A 43 -6.31 7.85 -4.00
C TRP A 43 -7.75 7.98 -4.44
N TRP A 44 -8.56 8.60 -3.63
CA TRP A 44 -9.95 8.87 -3.94
C TRP A 44 -10.24 10.35 -3.72
N PHE A 45 -10.76 11.00 -4.75
CA PHE A 45 -11.09 12.42 -4.73
C PHE A 45 -12.57 12.59 -5.01
N HIS A 46 -13.18 13.53 -4.29
CA HIS A 46 -14.55 13.94 -4.51
C HIS A 46 -14.64 15.45 -4.51
N GLY A 47 -15.22 16.03 -5.55
CA GLY A 47 -15.40 17.46 -5.72
C GLY A 47 -16.69 17.77 -6.45
N GLU A 48 -16.90 19.04 -6.80
CA GLU A 48 -18.07 19.52 -7.53
C GLU A 48 -18.26 18.84 -8.89
N SER A 49 -17.18 18.47 -9.55
CA SER A 49 -17.17 17.77 -10.83
C SER A 49 -17.41 16.26 -10.74
N GLY A 50 -17.63 15.74 -9.53
CA GLY A 50 -17.85 14.32 -9.29
C GLY A 50 -16.73 13.66 -8.50
N ALA A 51 -16.69 12.34 -8.55
CA ALA A 51 -15.67 11.54 -7.88
C ALA A 51 -14.75 10.85 -8.87
N GLU A 52 -13.50 10.68 -8.49
CA GLU A 52 -12.51 9.92 -9.22
C GLU A 52 -11.59 9.15 -8.28
N CYS A 53 -11.02 8.07 -8.77
CA CYS A 53 -10.00 7.34 -8.05
C CYS A 53 -8.77 7.06 -8.91
N TRP A 54 -7.65 6.92 -8.24
CA TRP A 54 -6.37 6.59 -8.82
C TRP A 54 -5.78 5.41 -8.07
N ALA A 55 -5.34 4.40 -8.80
CA ALA A 55 -4.69 3.23 -8.24
C ALA A 55 -3.42 2.92 -9.03
N GLY A 56 -2.37 2.51 -8.36
CA GLY A 56 -1.13 2.20 -9.05
C GLY A 56 0.04 1.86 -8.14
N SER A 57 1.23 2.18 -8.59
CA SER A 57 2.48 1.87 -7.89
C SER A 57 3.00 2.99 -6.99
N SER A 58 2.51 4.24 -7.17
CA SER A 58 3.03 5.43 -6.50
C SER A 58 2.76 5.45 -5.00
N ASN A 59 3.79 5.28 -4.20
CA ASN A 59 3.73 5.55 -2.77
C ASN A 59 3.68 7.07 -2.49
N LEU A 60 3.13 7.46 -1.34
CA LEU A 60 3.24 8.83 -0.82
C LEU A 60 4.67 9.05 -0.29
N SER A 61 5.59 9.24 -1.20
CA SER A 61 7.01 9.45 -0.93
C SER A 61 7.64 10.31 -2.02
N LYS A 62 8.81 10.88 -1.76
CA LYS A 62 9.57 11.62 -2.79
C LYS A 62 9.80 10.78 -4.04
N GLY A 63 10.14 9.49 -3.86
CA GLY A 63 10.31 8.54 -4.97
C GLY A 63 9.04 8.40 -5.78
N GLY A 64 7.95 8.00 -5.15
CA GLY A 64 6.68 7.71 -5.82
C GLY A 64 5.97 8.91 -6.41
N LEU A 65 6.24 10.14 -5.90
CA LEU A 65 5.58 11.35 -6.39
C LEU A 65 6.43 12.15 -7.39
N ALA A 66 7.76 12.01 -7.40
CA ALA A 66 8.61 12.95 -8.14
C ALA A 66 9.76 12.32 -8.93
N THR A 67 10.34 11.19 -8.52
CA THR A 67 11.60 10.73 -9.10
C THR A 67 11.56 9.34 -9.73
N ASN A 68 10.66 8.47 -9.31
CA ASN A 68 10.55 7.13 -9.87
C ASN A 68 9.66 7.12 -11.12
N ILE A 69 9.81 6.10 -11.94
CA ILE A 69 8.84 5.77 -12.99
C ILE A 69 7.72 4.98 -12.34
N GLU A 70 6.52 5.57 -12.32
CA GLU A 70 5.35 4.99 -11.67
C GLU A 70 4.19 4.86 -12.66
N TRP A 71 3.37 3.85 -12.46
CA TRP A 71 2.17 3.64 -13.26
C TRP A 71 0.93 3.78 -12.40
N ASN A 72 0.03 4.70 -12.80
CA ASN A 72 -1.24 4.91 -12.14
C ASN A 72 -2.38 4.91 -13.15
N VAL A 73 -3.50 4.32 -12.78
CA VAL A 73 -4.72 4.30 -13.56
C VAL A 73 -5.76 5.20 -12.90
N ARG A 74 -6.27 6.15 -13.65
CA ARG A 74 -7.40 7.00 -13.24
C ARG A 74 -8.71 6.34 -13.64
N ARG A 75 -9.68 6.33 -12.74
CA ARG A 75 -11.03 5.83 -13.00
C ARG A 75 -12.07 6.85 -12.53
N ILE A 76 -13.13 7.00 -13.36
CA ILE A 76 -14.28 7.87 -13.10
C ILE A 76 -15.61 7.10 -13.10
N ASP A 77 -15.54 5.82 -13.32
CA ASP A 77 -16.66 4.89 -13.33
C ASP A 77 -17.32 4.83 -11.95
N SER A 78 -18.60 5.10 -11.86
CA SER A 78 -19.33 5.14 -10.60
C SER A 78 -19.31 3.81 -9.85
N ALA A 79 -19.38 2.69 -10.55
CA ALA A 79 -19.35 1.36 -9.94
C ALA A 79 -17.97 1.07 -9.32
N VAL A 80 -16.87 1.38 -10.02
CA VAL A 80 -15.51 1.23 -9.50
C VAL A 80 -15.27 2.15 -8.31
N ILE A 81 -15.75 3.39 -8.36
CA ILE A 81 -15.63 4.36 -7.27
C ILE A 81 -16.39 3.90 -6.02
N GLN A 82 -17.59 3.37 -6.17
CA GLN A 82 -18.37 2.85 -5.05
C GLN A 82 -17.70 1.62 -4.43
N GLU A 83 -17.25 0.68 -5.25
CA GLU A 83 -16.56 -0.53 -4.78
C GLU A 83 -15.27 -0.18 -4.02
N THR A 84 -14.43 0.66 -4.60
CA THR A 84 -13.17 1.07 -3.97
C THR A 84 -13.39 1.86 -2.68
N ARG A 85 -14.43 2.69 -2.61
CA ARG A 85 -14.86 3.36 -1.39
C ARG A 85 -15.29 2.35 -0.33
N HIS A 86 -16.11 1.36 -0.71
CA HIS A 86 -16.55 0.31 0.21
C HIS A 86 -15.36 -0.48 0.77
N GLN A 87 -14.39 -0.83 -0.07
CA GLN A 87 -13.17 -1.50 0.37
C GLN A 87 -12.34 -0.62 1.33
N PHE A 88 -12.23 0.70 1.07
CA PHE A 88 -11.56 1.62 1.98
C PHE A 88 -12.27 1.67 3.35
N GLU A 89 -13.61 1.78 3.38
CA GLU A 89 -14.37 1.79 4.64
C GLU A 89 -14.19 0.47 5.43
N ARG A 90 -14.11 -0.66 4.76
CA ARG A 90 -13.81 -1.95 5.40
C ARG A 90 -12.41 -1.98 6.01
N LEU A 91 -11.42 -1.47 5.30
CA LEU A 91 -10.04 -1.37 5.81
C LEU A 91 -9.95 -0.38 6.98
N TRP A 92 -10.62 0.76 6.85
CA TRP A 92 -10.65 1.83 7.85
C TRP A 92 -11.21 1.39 9.20
N ASN A 93 -12.17 0.47 9.18
CA ASN A 93 -12.87 -0.01 10.37
C ASN A 93 -12.40 -1.40 10.85
N ARG A 94 -11.22 -1.84 10.45
CA ARG A 94 -10.65 -3.11 10.92
C ARG A 94 -10.18 -2.99 12.38
N ASP A 95 -10.22 -4.10 13.11
CA ASP A 95 -9.80 -4.17 14.50
C ASP A 95 -8.31 -3.89 14.73
N ASP A 96 -7.47 -4.13 13.68
CA ASP A 96 -6.03 -3.86 13.69
C ASP A 96 -5.67 -2.44 13.19
N VAL A 97 -6.67 -1.59 12.95
CA VAL A 97 -6.50 -0.19 12.53
C VAL A 97 -6.83 0.73 13.69
N ARG A 98 -5.92 1.64 14.01
CA ARG A 98 -6.03 2.59 15.11
C ARG A 98 -5.91 4.03 14.64
N GLU A 99 -6.58 4.92 15.32
CA GLU A 99 -6.40 6.35 15.15
C GLU A 99 -4.96 6.74 15.51
N LEU A 100 -4.39 7.66 14.73
CA LEU A 100 -3.05 8.17 14.97
C LEU A 100 -3.07 9.12 16.16
N ASP A 101 -2.25 8.83 17.16
CA ASP A 101 -2.01 9.67 18.32
C ASP A 101 -0.52 9.69 18.73
N ASP A 102 -0.17 10.57 19.67
CA ASP A 102 1.19 10.70 20.19
C ASP A 102 1.71 9.41 20.83
N LEU A 103 0.84 8.64 21.48
CA LEU A 103 1.25 7.40 22.13
C LEU A 103 1.63 6.35 21.10
N LEU A 104 0.83 6.19 20.04
CA LEU A 104 1.10 5.27 18.94
C LEU A 104 2.42 5.63 18.26
N ILE A 105 2.66 6.90 17.98
CA ILE A 105 3.92 7.36 17.34
C ILE A 105 5.12 7.03 18.23
N ARG A 106 5.06 7.30 19.52
CA ARG A 106 6.15 6.99 20.47
C ARG A 106 6.46 5.49 20.51
N LEU A 107 5.43 4.66 20.62
CA LEU A 107 5.59 3.20 20.62
C LEU A 107 6.17 2.69 19.31
N TYR A 108 5.65 3.19 18.19
CA TYR A 108 6.15 2.81 16.87
C TYR A 108 7.59 3.27 16.66
N ARG A 109 7.96 4.48 17.05
CA ARG A 109 9.33 5.00 16.92
C ARG A 109 10.34 4.10 17.63
N LYS A 110 9.99 3.58 18.81
CA LYS A 110 10.83 2.63 19.53
C LYS A 110 11.07 1.35 18.70
N SER A 111 10.00 0.70 18.23
CA SER A 111 10.11 -0.51 17.42
C SER A 111 10.78 -0.27 16.05
N TYR A 112 10.57 0.90 15.46
CA TYR A 112 11.22 1.32 14.23
C TYR A 112 12.74 1.36 14.37
N LEU A 113 13.25 1.96 15.45
CA LEU A 113 14.67 2.03 15.75
C LEU A 113 15.25 0.65 16.05
N GLU A 114 14.55 -0.17 16.83
CA GLU A 114 14.97 -1.55 17.11
C GLU A 114 15.08 -2.38 15.83
N ASN A 115 14.13 -2.26 14.91
CA ASN A 115 14.17 -2.94 13.61
C ASN A 115 15.30 -2.39 12.72
N ALA A 116 15.56 -1.10 12.72
CA ALA A 116 16.66 -0.49 11.96
C ALA A 116 18.01 -1.03 12.45
N VAL A 117 18.22 -1.11 13.76
CA VAL A 117 19.44 -1.69 14.35
C VAL A 117 19.55 -3.17 14.02
N ALA A 118 18.46 -3.93 14.14
CA ALA A 118 18.45 -5.36 13.81
C ALA A 118 18.82 -5.61 12.34
N ASN A 119 18.37 -4.76 11.42
CA ASN A 119 18.70 -4.86 10.00
C ASN A 119 20.17 -4.51 9.70
N LEU A 120 20.79 -3.61 10.48
CA LEU A 120 22.22 -3.30 10.35
C LEU A 120 23.12 -4.45 10.84
N VAL A 121 22.65 -5.22 11.82
CA VAL A 121 23.39 -6.34 12.43
C VAL A 121 23.17 -7.65 11.66
N ARG A 122 22.11 -7.77 10.88
CA ARG A 122 21.90 -8.95 10.03
C ARG A 122 22.96 -8.96 8.93
N PRO A 123 23.79 -10.02 8.85
CA PRO A 123 24.58 -10.24 7.64
C PRO A 123 23.61 -10.35 6.47
N ALA A 124 24.01 -9.86 5.30
CA ALA A 124 23.24 -10.02 4.09
C ALA A 124 22.90 -11.52 3.93
N VAL A 125 21.72 -11.90 4.36
CA VAL A 125 21.24 -13.27 4.17
C VAL A 125 21.06 -13.37 2.68
N ALA A 126 21.86 -14.25 2.05
CA ALA A 126 21.62 -14.63 0.68
C ALA A 126 20.12 -14.95 0.56
N GLU A 127 19.46 -14.37 -0.42
CA GLU A 127 18.05 -14.63 -0.66
C GLU A 127 17.85 -16.14 -0.68
N VAL A 128 17.20 -16.65 0.33
CA VAL A 128 16.78 -18.07 0.34
C VAL A 128 15.79 -18.16 -0.81
N PRO A 129 16.02 -19.03 -1.80
CA PRO A 129 15.03 -19.22 -2.86
C PRO A 129 13.69 -19.52 -2.21
N CYS A 130 12.69 -18.70 -2.48
CA CYS A 130 11.40 -18.81 -1.83
C CYS A 130 10.57 -19.89 -2.53
N ASP A 131 10.92 -21.17 -2.28
CA ASP A 131 10.23 -22.34 -2.84
C ASP A 131 8.81 -22.55 -2.27
N SER A 132 8.35 -21.67 -1.36
CA SER A 132 7.10 -21.89 -0.61
C SER A 132 6.03 -20.80 -0.76
N VAL A 133 6.23 -19.77 -1.56
CA VAL A 133 5.18 -18.77 -1.79
C VAL A 133 4.25 -19.24 -2.90
N SER A 134 3.08 -19.74 -2.48
CA SER A 134 2.01 -20.04 -3.43
C SER A 134 1.32 -18.72 -3.84
N PRO A 135 1.15 -18.45 -5.13
CA PRO A 135 0.41 -17.29 -5.59
C PRO A 135 -1.04 -17.36 -5.09
N ASN A 136 -1.59 -16.20 -4.71
CA ASN A 136 -3.02 -16.09 -4.40
C ASN A 136 -3.88 -16.32 -5.66
N GLU A 137 -5.20 -16.36 -5.50
CA GLU A 137 -6.11 -16.69 -6.59
C GLU A 137 -5.95 -15.75 -7.80
N SER A 138 -5.96 -14.43 -7.58
CA SER A 138 -5.77 -13.44 -8.65
C SER A 138 -4.39 -13.52 -9.31
N GLN A 139 -3.36 -13.85 -8.56
CA GLN A 139 -2.02 -14.07 -9.11
C GLN A 139 -1.97 -15.36 -9.97
N ARG A 140 -2.66 -16.42 -9.55
CA ARG A 140 -2.79 -17.65 -10.35
C ARG A 140 -3.52 -17.40 -11.66
N GLU A 141 -4.64 -16.68 -11.61
CA GLU A 141 -5.37 -16.28 -12.82
C GLU A 141 -4.50 -15.47 -13.78
N ALA A 142 -3.78 -14.47 -13.28
CA ALA A 142 -2.87 -13.67 -14.08
C ALA A 142 -1.75 -14.53 -14.70
N LEU A 143 -1.16 -15.45 -13.94
CA LEU A 143 -0.14 -16.37 -14.44
C LEU A 143 -0.70 -17.33 -15.53
N MET A 144 -1.93 -17.81 -15.36
CA MET A 144 -2.61 -18.62 -16.36
C MET A 144 -2.84 -17.84 -17.66
N CYS A 145 -3.38 -16.62 -17.57
CA CYS A 145 -3.54 -15.74 -18.73
C CYS A 145 -2.21 -15.46 -19.47
N LEU A 146 -1.13 -15.22 -18.74
CA LEU A 146 0.20 -15.01 -19.31
C LEU A 146 0.72 -16.28 -20.01
N ALA A 147 0.50 -17.44 -19.43
CA ALA A 147 0.89 -18.72 -20.04
C ALA A 147 0.13 -19.00 -21.35
N GLU A 148 -1.17 -18.72 -21.38
CA GLU A 148 -2.00 -18.85 -22.57
C GLU A 148 -1.55 -17.87 -23.68
N LEU A 149 -1.28 -16.62 -23.35
CA LEU A 149 -0.77 -15.62 -24.28
C LEU A 149 0.59 -16.05 -24.88
N ARG A 150 1.48 -16.55 -24.03
CA ARG A 150 2.78 -17.09 -24.47
C ARG A 150 2.62 -18.27 -25.42
N GLY A 151 1.67 -19.17 -25.15
CA GLY A 151 1.34 -20.29 -26.04
C GLY A 151 0.86 -19.84 -27.41
N ARG A 152 0.01 -18.81 -27.49
CA ARG A 152 -0.50 -18.24 -28.75
C ARG A 152 0.61 -17.59 -29.59
N VAL A 153 1.47 -16.78 -28.97
CA VAL A 153 2.60 -16.14 -29.68
C VAL A 153 3.56 -17.16 -30.27
N SER A 154 3.78 -18.29 -29.61
CA SER A 154 4.66 -19.35 -30.12
C SER A 154 4.08 -20.12 -31.32
N VAL A 155 2.76 -20.09 -31.51
CA VAL A 155 2.07 -20.75 -32.65
C VAL A 155 2.05 -19.83 -33.89
N GLU A 156 1.97 -18.51 -33.70
CA GLU A 156 1.96 -17.54 -34.81
C GLU A 156 3.35 -17.31 -35.44
N GLN A 157 4.43 -17.74 -34.81
CA GLN A 157 5.80 -17.61 -35.31
C GLN A 157 6.34 -18.87 -36.01
N ARG A 158 5.50 -19.87 -36.27
CA ARG A 158 5.82 -21.07 -37.06
C ARG A 158 5.02 -21.07 -38.37
#